data_dbec8a3a0bfa98a3dd4ff9307bbd4994
#
_entry.id   dbec8a3a0bfa98a3dd4ff9307bbd4994
#
_cell.length_a   1.000
_cell.length_b   1.000
_cell.length_c   1.000
_cell.angle_alpha   90.00
_cell.angle_beta   90.00
_cell.angle_gamma   90.00
#
_symmetry.space_group_name_H-M   'P 1'
#
loop_
_entity.id
_entity.type
_entity.pdbx_description
1 polymer ?
#
loop_
_entity_poly.entity_id
_entity_poly.type
_entity_poly.pdbx_seq_one_letter_code
_entity_poly.pdbx_strand_id
1 'polypeptide(L)'
;MLYMKNLIFSLLICCSFTAVAQNDNFNKFSLETSFGLSYPIAPTSFSRPIFEGVGASDFAGPKHFDIGARYMVSELYGFKLSYGYDRFQYDGSNLATNFYRLGLEAVFNVSELFNIRFNRRGTFQIQLHGGLGGTFATSKSRTGIDRIGNIILGVRPMFKLTKGLALTTDLSYIVNFKQHYDYAGRSFSSTTPEGLVGGYANFSVGLNFNLGDRRVHADFY
;
A
#
# COMPACT_ATOMS: atom_id res chain seq x y z
N MET A 1 -17.63 -13.16 -26.24
CA MET A 1 -18.93 -13.00 -25.56
C MET A 1 -18.88 -13.27 -24.05
N LEU A 2 -18.10 -14.23 -23.56
CA LEU A 2 -17.96 -14.56 -22.14
C LEU A 2 -17.32 -13.42 -21.33
N TYR A 3 -16.27 -12.76 -21.84
CA TYR A 3 -15.56 -11.66 -21.16
C TYR A 3 -16.44 -10.43 -20.91
N MET A 4 -17.34 -10.13 -21.83
CA MET A 4 -18.24 -8.97 -21.72
C MET A 4 -19.29 -9.17 -20.61
N LYS A 5 -19.78 -10.40 -20.40
CA LYS A 5 -20.69 -10.73 -19.32
C LYS A 5 -20.04 -10.56 -17.94
N ASN A 6 -18.76 -10.99 -17.81
CA ASN A 6 -18.02 -10.85 -16.56
C ASN A 6 -17.69 -9.39 -16.25
N LEU A 7 -17.40 -8.58 -17.26
CA LEU A 7 -17.18 -7.14 -17.09
C LEU A 7 -18.44 -6.41 -16.62
N ILE A 8 -19.58 -6.72 -17.22
CA ILE A 8 -20.89 -6.14 -16.83
C ILE A 8 -21.28 -6.59 -15.42
N PHE A 9 -21.02 -7.84 -15.06
CA PHE A 9 -21.30 -8.35 -13.71
C PHE A 9 -20.41 -7.67 -12.66
N SER A 10 -19.12 -7.45 -12.95
CA SER A 10 -18.21 -6.69 -12.08
C SER A 10 -18.65 -5.23 -11.92
N LEU A 11 -19.11 -4.60 -12.99
CA LEU A 11 -19.62 -3.22 -12.96
C LEU A 11 -20.91 -3.12 -12.12
N LEU A 12 -21.82 -4.10 -12.23
CA LEU A 12 -23.04 -4.16 -11.44
C LEU A 12 -22.77 -4.36 -9.95
N ILE A 13 -21.78 -5.17 -9.59
CA ILE A 13 -21.34 -5.33 -8.19
C ILE A 13 -20.79 -4.00 -7.67
N CYS A 14 -19.95 -3.29 -8.43
CA CYS A 14 -19.45 -1.97 -8.03
C CYS A 14 -20.59 -0.94 -7.85
N CYS A 15 -21.60 -0.96 -8.70
CA CYS A 15 -22.77 -0.05 -8.58
C CYS A 15 -23.68 -0.39 -7.39
N SER A 16 -23.76 -1.66 -6.96
CA SER A 16 -24.59 -2.04 -5.81
C SER A 16 -24.03 -1.53 -4.46
N PHE A 17 -22.72 -1.32 -4.37
CA PHE A 17 -22.11 -0.72 -3.17
C PHE A 17 -22.43 0.76 -2.99
N THR A 18 -22.79 1.48 -4.05
CA THR A 18 -23.14 2.91 -3.96
C THR A 18 -24.53 3.16 -3.41
N ALA A 19 -25.44 2.17 -3.50
CA ALA A 19 -26.83 2.31 -3.05
C ALA A 19 -27.02 2.24 -1.53
N VAL A 20 -26.08 1.63 -0.78
CA VAL A 20 -26.14 1.49 0.68
C VAL A 20 -25.65 2.74 1.42
N ALA A 21 -25.01 3.69 0.71
CA ALA A 21 -24.33 4.84 1.29
C ALA A 21 -25.24 6.04 1.65
N GLN A 22 -26.56 5.94 1.46
CA GLN A 22 -27.41 7.14 1.41
C GLN A 22 -27.97 7.64 2.75
N ASN A 23 -27.69 6.99 3.88
CA ASN A 23 -28.30 7.39 5.14
C ASN A 23 -27.33 7.90 6.23
N ASP A 24 -26.05 8.04 5.95
CA ASP A 24 -25.06 8.52 6.93
C ASP A 24 -24.81 10.03 6.78
N ASN A 25 -24.47 10.66 7.89
CA ASN A 25 -24.20 12.10 7.97
C ASN A 25 -22.82 12.50 7.40
N PHE A 26 -22.01 11.57 6.89
CA PHE A 26 -20.65 11.76 6.40
C PHE A 26 -20.40 11.09 5.05
N ASN A 27 -19.37 11.55 4.34
CA ASN A 27 -18.87 10.91 3.13
C ASN A 27 -18.02 9.70 3.48
N LYS A 28 -18.08 8.64 2.69
CA LYS A 28 -17.41 7.36 2.96
C LYS A 28 -16.30 7.03 1.99
N PHE A 29 -16.32 7.62 0.81
CA PHE A 29 -15.40 7.26 -0.27
C PHE A 29 -14.28 8.27 -0.41
N SER A 30 -13.05 7.77 -0.58
CA SER A 30 -11.88 8.60 -0.89
C SER A 30 -10.96 7.94 -1.92
N LEU A 31 -10.25 8.78 -2.67
CA LEU A 31 -9.13 8.39 -3.52
C LEU A 31 -7.85 8.89 -2.89
N GLU A 32 -6.83 8.05 -2.93
CA GLU A 32 -5.54 8.31 -2.30
C GLU A 32 -4.43 8.22 -3.33
N THR A 33 -3.43 9.06 -3.20
CA THR A 33 -2.18 8.95 -3.95
C THR A 33 -1.02 9.35 -3.05
N SER A 34 0.09 8.63 -3.12
CA SER A 34 1.28 8.94 -2.35
C SER A 34 2.57 8.61 -3.09
N PHE A 35 3.63 9.32 -2.72
CA PHE A 35 4.99 9.13 -3.20
C PHE A 35 5.93 9.05 -2.02
N GLY A 36 7.01 8.28 -2.15
CA GLY A 36 7.88 8.10 -1.02
C GLY A 36 9.15 7.31 -1.27
N LEU A 37 9.70 6.83 -0.19
CA LEU A 37 10.92 6.05 -0.11
C LEU A 37 10.59 4.60 0.17
N SER A 38 11.32 3.69 -0.45
CA SER A 38 11.30 2.26 -0.13
C SER A 38 12.66 1.84 0.41
N TYR A 39 12.66 1.12 1.52
CA TYR A 39 13.85 0.59 2.17
C TYR A 39 13.76 -0.93 2.27
N PRO A 40 14.62 -1.70 1.56
CA PRO A 40 14.62 -3.15 1.63
C PRO A 40 15.16 -3.64 2.98
N ILE A 41 14.50 -4.64 3.57
CA ILE A 41 14.88 -5.21 4.87
C ILE A 41 15.29 -6.68 4.71
N ALA A 42 14.56 -7.45 3.90
CA ALA A 42 14.78 -8.85 3.63
C ALA A 42 14.38 -9.20 2.17
N PRO A 43 14.92 -10.21 1.46
CA PRO A 43 15.58 -11.35 2.08
C PRO A 43 16.99 -11.01 2.47
N THR A 44 17.19 -10.84 3.71
CA THR A 44 18.44 -11.23 4.29
C THR A 44 18.21 -12.66 4.70
N SER A 45 18.77 -13.65 4.00
CA SER A 45 19.11 -14.85 4.75
C SER A 45 19.88 -14.30 5.94
N PHE A 46 19.42 -14.59 7.14
CA PHE A 46 20.02 -14.11 8.40
C PHE A 46 21.55 -14.36 8.50
N SER A 47 22.14 -14.93 7.51
CA SER A 47 23.55 -15.36 7.42
C SER A 47 24.27 -14.95 6.14
N ARG A 48 23.64 -14.23 5.19
CA ARG A 48 24.37 -13.73 4.01
C ARG A 48 23.99 -12.29 3.74
N PRO A 49 24.98 -11.37 3.71
CA PRO A 49 24.72 -10.04 3.20
C PRO A 49 24.12 -10.17 1.79
N ILE A 50 23.17 -9.30 1.46
CA ILE A 50 22.52 -9.25 0.13
C ILE A 50 23.60 -9.22 -0.97
N PHE A 51 24.76 -8.69 -0.64
CA PHE A 51 26.02 -8.72 -1.39
C PHE A 51 27.21 -8.57 -0.43
N GLU A 52 28.35 -9.19 -0.72
CA GLU A 52 29.59 -8.78 -0.10
C GLU A 52 29.86 -7.29 -0.40
N GLY A 53 29.87 -6.47 0.64
CA GLY A 53 30.15 -5.04 0.54
C GLY A 53 28.98 -4.12 0.14
N VAL A 54 27.76 -4.64 -0.03
CA VAL A 54 26.58 -3.84 -0.39
C VAL A 54 25.50 -3.98 0.66
N GLY A 55 25.13 -2.88 1.29
CA GLY A 55 24.08 -2.82 2.31
C GLY A 55 22.67 -2.65 1.74
N ALA A 56 21.65 -2.87 2.58
CA ALA A 56 20.27 -2.60 2.22
C ALA A 56 20.02 -1.13 1.85
N SER A 57 20.76 -0.21 2.48
CA SER A 57 20.72 1.24 2.21
C SER A 57 21.05 1.60 0.76
N ASP A 58 21.89 0.82 0.09
CA ASP A 58 22.31 1.09 -1.28
C ASP A 58 21.21 0.89 -2.32
N PHE A 59 20.12 0.21 -1.91
CA PHE A 59 18.90 0.01 -2.71
C PHE A 59 17.76 0.92 -2.30
N ALA A 60 17.88 1.63 -1.17
CA ALA A 60 16.87 2.56 -0.70
C ALA A 60 16.78 3.78 -1.62
N GLY A 61 15.58 4.32 -1.80
CA GLY A 61 15.44 5.52 -2.61
C GLY A 61 14.01 6.00 -2.82
N PRO A 62 13.85 7.21 -3.40
CA PRO A 62 12.55 7.84 -3.64
C PRO A 62 11.86 7.23 -4.87
N LYS A 63 11.50 5.96 -4.79
CA LYS A 63 10.95 5.17 -5.91
C LYS A 63 9.72 4.37 -5.45
N HIS A 64 8.98 4.92 -4.51
CA HIS A 64 7.67 4.42 -4.07
C HIS A 64 6.55 5.29 -4.63
N PHE A 65 5.51 4.65 -5.15
CA PHE A 65 4.25 5.26 -5.55
C PHE A 65 3.10 4.35 -5.13
N ASP A 66 2.05 4.91 -4.57
CA ASP A 66 0.81 4.19 -4.25
C ASP A 66 -0.39 5.02 -4.70
N ILE A 67 -1.38 4.34 -5.27
CA ILE A 67 -2.70 4.88 -5.56
C ILE A 67 -3.75 3.92 -5.04
N GLY A 68 -4.80 4.43 -4.41
CA GLY A 68 -5.83 3.60 -3.82
C GLY A 68 -7.20 4.24 -3.81
N ALA A 69 -8.19 3.39 -3.66
CA ALA A 69 -9.56 3.75 -3.38
C ALA A 69 -9.95 3.19 -2.02
N ARG A 70 -10.50 4.02 -1.16
CA ARG A 70 -10.90 3.62 0.19
C ARG A 70 -12.37 3.90 0.42
N TYR A 71 -13.03 2.95 1.08
CA TYR A 71 -14.41 3.05 1.53
C TYR A 71 -14.49 2.83 3.03
N MET A 72 -14.93 3.85 3.76
CA MET A 72 -15.20 3.76 5.19
C MET A 72 -16.59 3.21 5.41
N VAL A 73 -16.69 2.09 6.11
CA VAL A 73 -17.97 1.48 6.50
C VAL A 73 -18.61 2.29 7.62
N SER A 74 -17.77 2.73 8.56
CA SER A 74 -18.12 3.59 9.68
C SER A 74 -17.00 4.61 9.93
N GLU A 75 -17.14 5.44 10.93
CA GLU A 75 -16.09 6.34 11.41
C GLU A 75 -14.85 5.59 11.94
N LEU A 76 -15.04 4.34 12.38
CA LEU A 76 -14.01 3.53 13.01
C LEU A 76 -13.21 2.69 12.02
N TYR A 77 -13.84 2.14 10.97
CA TYR A 77 -13.18 1.20 10.07
C TYR A 77 -13.69 1.28 8.63
N GLY A 78 -12.84 0.83 7.74
CA GLY A 78 -13.11 0.76 6.31
C GLY A 78 -12.18 -0.22 5.60
N PHE A 79 -12.24 -0.21 4.28
CA PHE A 79 -11.42 -1.02 3.40
C PHE A 79 -10.75 -0.16 2.34
N LYS A 80 -9.51 -0.50 2.00
CA LYS A 80 -8.72 0.14 0.94
C LYS A 80 -8.31 -0.91 -0.08
N LEU A 81 -8.54 -0.60 -1.36
CA LEU A 81 -7.93 -1.29 -2.48
C LEU A 81 -6.80 -0.40 -3.01
N SER A 82 -5.60 -0.94 -3.15
CA SER A 82 -4.42 -0.16 -3.54
C SER A 82 -3.63 -0.84 -4.66
N TYR A 83 -2.98 0.00 -5.47
CA TYR A 83 -1.92 -0.38 -6.38
C TYR A 83 -0.65 0.36 -5.97
N GLY A 84 0.39 -0.39 -5.63
CA GLY A 84 1.70 0.10 -5.24
C GLY A 84 2.77 -0.23 -6.29
N TYR A 85 3.68 0.68 -6.49
CA TYR A 85 4.88 0.49 -7.27
C TYR A 85 6.10 0.83 -6.43
N ASP A 86 7.03 -0.12 -6.33
CA ASP A 86 8.30 0.04 -5.62
C ASP A 86 9.44 -0.36 -6.54
N ARG A 87 10.51 0.44 -6.58
CA ARG A 87 11.70 0.12 -7.35
C ARG A 87 12.92 0.18 -6.47
N PHE A 88 13.64 -0.91 -6.45
CA PHE A 88 14.93 -1.04 -5.80
C PHE A 88 16.02 -1.07 -6.86
N GLN A 89 16.95 -0.15 -6.80
CA GLN A 89 18.05 -0.03 -7.77
C GLN A 89 19.33 0.31 -7.03
N TYR A 90 20.36 -0.48 -7.27
CA TYR A 90 21.69 -0.17 -6.79
C TYR A 90 22.27 1.00 -7.60
N ASP A 91 22.71 2.05 -6.91
CA ASP A 91 23.24 3.24 -7.55
C ASP A 91 24.51 2.95 -8.35
N GLY A 92 24.55 3.52 -9.56
CA GLY A 92 25.68 3.31 -10.48
C GLY A 92 25.67 1.96 -11.21
N SER A 93 24.66 1.12 -11.04
CA SER A 93 24.53 -0.17 -11.71
C SER A 93 23.22 -0.34 -12.47
N ASN A 94 23.20 -1.34 -13.37
CA ASN A 94 21.98 -1.77 -14.05
C ASN A 94 21.16 -2.78 -13.22
N LEU A 95 21.57 -3.05 -11.97
CA LEU A 95 20.90 -3.99 -11.10
C LEU A 95 19.66 -3.32 -10.48
N ALA A 96 18.48 -3.83 -10.82
CA ALA A 96 17.23 -3.31 -10.28
C ALA A 96 16.12 -4.35 -10.31
N THR A 97 15.21 -4.24 -9.34
CA THR A 97 13.96 -5.01 -9.27
C THR A 97 12.79 -4.04 -9.09
N ASN A 98 11.76 -4.23 -9.90
CA ASN A 98 10.51 -3.50 -9.78
C ASN A 98 9.46 -4.41 -9.18
N PHE A 99 8.70 -3.89 -8.21
CA PHE A 99 7.59 -4.55 -7.55
C PHE A 99 6.30 -3.81 -7.90
N TYR A 100 5.34 -4.53 -8.44
CA TYR A 100 3.98 -4.05 -8.76
C TYR A 100 3.02 -4.78 -7.84
N ARG A 101 2.46 -4.08 -6.86
CA ARG A 101 1.64 -4.66 -5.81
C ARG A 101 0.17 -4.27 -5.96
N LEU A 102 -0.72 -5.26 -5.79
CA LEU A 102 -2.14 -5.04 -5.55
C LEU A 102 -2.43 -5.44 -4.10
N GLY A 103 -3.07 -4.57 -3.35
CA GLY A 103 -3.39 -4.77 -1.94
C GLY A 103 -4.87 -4.56 -1.62
N LEU A 104 -5.39 -5.37 -0.71
CA LEU A 104 -6.68 -5.18 -0.05
C LEU A 104 -6.42 -5.08 1.45
N GLU A 105 -6.76 -3.95 2.03
CA GLU A 105 -6.42 -3.59 3.41
C GLU A 105 -7.67 -3.20 4.18
N ALA A 106 -7.76 -3.61 5.45
CA ALA A 106 -8.65 -3.01 6.43
C ALA A 106 -7.96 -1.76 7.00
N VAL A 107 -8.74 -0.71 7.23
CA VAL A 107 -8.29 0.57 7.77
C VAL A 107 -9.06 0.86 9.05
N PHE A 108 -8.38 1.23 10.12
CA PHE A 108 -8.95 1.54 11.42
C PHE A 108 -8.55 2.96 11.84
N ASN A 109 -9.53 3.76 12.20
CA ASN A 109 -9.31 5.09 12.74
C ASN A 109 -9.02 4.99 14.24
N VAL A 110 -7.72 5.06 14.60
CA VAL A 110 -7.24 4.91 15.98
C VAL A 110 -7.72 6.07 16.85
N SER A 111 -7.80 7.27 16.28
CA SER A 111 -8.23 8.45 17.00
C SER A 111 -9.67 8.32 17.50
N GLU A 112 -10.56 7.75 16.69
CA GLU A 112 -11.95 7.47 17.09
C GLU A 112 -12.02 6.26 18.04
N LEU A 113 -11.28 5.18 17.73
CA LEU A 113 -11.29 3.96 18.54
C LEU A 113 -10.93 4.23 20.00
N PHE A 114 -9.95 5.08 20.25
CA PHE A 114 -9.49 5.43 21.61
C PHE A 114 -10.05 6.76 22.12
N ASN A 115 -10.97 7.39 21.37
CA ASN A 115 -11.52 8.71 21.69
C ASN A 115 -10.42 9.77 21.97
N ILE A 116 -9.32 9.68 21.21
CA ILE A 116 -8.18 10.58 21.33
C ILE A 116 -8.43 11.77 20.43
N ARG A 117 -8.91 12.86 20.99
CA ARG A 117 -9.09 14.12 20.27
C ARG A 117 -7.81 14.96 20.38
N PHE A 118 -6.87 14.76 19.45
CA PHE A 118 -5.64 15.58 19.37
C PHE A 118 -5.93 17.05 19.11
N ASN A 119 -7.10 17.37 18.58
CA ASN A 119 -7.52 18.74 18.37
C ASN A 119 -9.06 18.83 18.40
N ARG A 120 -9.61 19.86 19.07
CA ARG A 120 -11.04 20.14 19.14
C ARG A 120 -11.73 20.35 17.78
N ARG A 121 -10.96 20.52 16.70
CA ARG A 121 -11.45 20.76 15.34
C ARG A 121 -11.46 19.52 14.43
N GLY A 122 -11.08 18.35 14.92
CA GLY A 122 -10.99 17.14 14.09
C GLY A 122 -10.11 17.31 12.85
N THR A 123 -8.97 18.01 13.00
CA THR A 123 -8.06 18.30 11.88
C THR A 123 -6.95 17.28 11.72
N PHE A 124 -6.70 16.48 12.75
CA PHE A 124 -5.67 15.46 12.77
C PHE A 124 -6.25 14.10 13.16
N GLN A 125 -5.87 13.09 12.45
CA GLN A 125 -6.28 11.70 12.66
C GLN A 125 -5.10 10.75 12.46
N ILE A 126 -5.14 9.62 13.15
CA ILE A 126 -4.21 8.51 12.95
C ILE A 126 -5.01 7.28 12.55
N GLN A 127 -4.62 6.65 11.45
CA GLN A 127 -5.18 5.39 11.01
C GLN A 127 -4.13 4.29 11.12
N LEU A 128 -4.57 3.09 11.50
CA LEU A 128 -3.84 1.85 11.30
C LEU A 128 -4.45 1.15 10.09
N HIS A 129 -3.62 0.52 9.27
CA HIS A 129 -4.10 -0.29 8.19
C HIS A 129 -3.30 -1.60 8.11
N GLY A 130 -3.94 -2.62 7.60
CA GLY A 130 -3.32 -3.91 7.41
C GLY A 130 -4.13 -4.79 6.49
N GLY A 131 -3.44 -5.64 5.75
CA GLY A 131 -4.13 -6.46 4.76
C GLY A 131 -3.24 -7.43 4.04
N LEU A 132 -3.78 -7.96 2.97
CA LEU A 132 -3.16 -8.93 2.10
C LEU A 132 -2.95 -8.34 0.71
N GLY A 133 -1.92 -8.81 0.01
CA GLY A 133 -1.64 -8.38 -1.34
C GLY A 133 -0.96 -9.44 -2.17
N GLY A 134 -0.82 -9.13 -3.45
CA GLY A 134 -0.01 -9.87 -4.39
C GLY A 134 0.91 -8.93 -5.14
N THR A 135 2.17 -9.31 -5.28
CA THR A 135 3.18 -8.55 -6.02
C THR A 135 3.68 -9.33 -7.22
N PHE A 136 3.81 -8.64 -8.33
CA PHE A 136 4.53 -9.09 -9.51
C PHE A 136 5.89 -8.38 -9.54
N ALA A 137 6.97 -9.14 -9.30
CA ALA A 137 8.30 -8.58 -9.34
C ALA A 137 8.99 -8.89 -10.67
N THR A 138 9.63 -7.87 -11.26
CA THR A 138 10.40 -8.00 -12.49
C THR A 138 11.83 -7.54 -12.26
N SER A 139 12.77 -8.27 -12.82
CA SER A 139 14.21 -7.96 -12.73
C SER A 139 14.72 -7.40 -14.04
N LYS A 140 15.67 -6.47 -13.98
CA LYS A 140 16.40 -6.02 -15.17
C LYS A 140 17.43 -7.04 -15.69
N SER A 141 17.90 -7.92 -14.81
CA SER A 141 18.96 -8.89 -15.12
C SER A 141 18.43 -10.29 -15.45
N ARG A 142 17.13 -10.53 -15.33
CA ARG A 142 16.49 -11.82 -15.56
C ARG A 142 15.18 -11.68 -16.31
N THR A 143 14.90 -12.62 -17.19
CA THR A 143 13.60 -12.77 -17.84
C THR A 143 12.68 -13.56 -16.91
N GLY A 144 11.43 -13.08 -16.76
CA GLY A 144 10.40 -13.74 -15.96
C GLY A 144 9.77 -12.79 -14.95
N ILE A 145 8.69 -13.26 -14.36
CA ILE A 145 7.92 -12.54 -13.34
C ILE A 145 7.88 -13.39 -12.10
N ASP A 146 8.34 -12.85 -10.99
CA ASP A 146 8.18 -13.45 -9.68
C ASP A 146 6.83 -13.07 -9.08
N ARG A 147 6.08 -14.06 -8.59
CA ARG A 147 4.75 -13.89 -8.00
C ARG A 147 4.84 -14.07 -6.50
N ILE A 148 4.61 -13.01 -5.79
CA ILE A 148 4.88 -12.89 -4.35
C ILE A 148 3.57 -12.59 -3.64
N GLY A 149 3.25 -13.36 -2.58
CA GLY A 149 2.17 -13.01 -1.64
C GLY A 149 2.65 -12.00 -0.62
N ASN A 150 1.78 -11.07 -0.20
CA ASN A 150 2.15 -10.04 0.76
C ASN A 150 1.23 -9.99 1.97
N ILE A 151 1.80 -9.65 3.13
CA ILE A 151 1.10 -9.04 4.26
C ILE A 151 1.56 -7.59 4.35
N ILE A 152 0.61 -6.67 4.50
CA ILE A 152 0.85 -5.24 4.58
C ILE A 152 0.39 -4.79 5.96
N LEU A 153 1.21 -3.99 6.65
CA LEU A 153 0.89 -3.37 7.93
C LEU A 153 1.41 -1.94 7.91
N GLY A 154 0.64 -0.98 8.40
CA GLY A 154 1.09 0.40 8.41
C GLY A 154 0.32 1.32 9.35
N VAL A 155 0.88 2.50 9.54
CA VAL A 155 0.31 3.60 10.30
C VAL A 155 0.30 4.86 9.43
N ARG A 156 -0.84 5.56 9.44
CA ARG A 156 -1.10 6.71 8.58
C ARG A 156 -1.62 7.89 9.38
N PRO A 157 -0.78 8.83 9.77
CA PRO A 157 -1.19 10.17 10.18
C PRO A 157 -1.83 10.94 9.02
N MET A 158 -2.93 11.65 9.30
CA MET A 158 -3.68 12.44 8.32
C MET A 158 -3.96 13.83 8.86
N PHE A 159 -3.78 14.84 8.03
CA PHE A 159 -4.06 16.25 8.32
C PHE A 159 -5.10 16.79 7.35
N LYS A 160 -6.26 17.18 7.86
CA LYS A 160 -7.32 17.78 7.06
C LYS A 160 -6.88 19.17 6.59
N LEU A 161 -6.78 19.36 5.28
CA LEU A 161 -6.48 20.65 4.65
C LEU A 161 -7.77 21.40 4.33
N THR A 162 -8.73 20.70 3.72
CA THR A 162 -10.04 21.21 3.37
C THR A 162 -11.11 20.14 3.65
N LYS A 163 -12.37 20.43 3.31
CA LYS A 163 -13.45 19.42 3.41
C LYS A 163 -13.23 18.21 2.52
N GLY A 164 -12.65 18.42 1.34
CA GLY A 164 -12.42 17.38 0.33
C GLY A 164 -10.98 16.91 0.23
N LEU A 165 -10.04 17.45 1.03
CA LEU A 165 -8.62 17.17 0.86
C LEU A 165 -7.92 17.01 2.21
N ALA A 166 -7.14 15.96 2.36
CA ALA A 166 -6.24 15.75 3.48
C ALA A 166 -4.82 15.43 2.99
N LEU A 167 -3.83 15.92 3.72
CA LEU A 167 -2.44 15.51 3.61
C LEU A 167 -2.26 14.23 4.43
N THR A 168 -1.56 13.26 3.89
CA THR A 168 -1.26 11.99 4.57
C THR A 168 0.23 11.74 4.59
N THR A 169 0.69 11.14 5.66
CA THR A 169 1.99 10.44 5.70
C THR A 169 1.71 8.98 5.99
N ASP A 170 2.52 8.08 5.47
CA ASP A 170 2.33 6.65 5.65
C ASP A 170 3.66 5.98 5.93
N LEU A 171 3.68 5.14 6.95
CA LEU A 171 4.77 4.23 7.25
C LEU A 171 4.22 2.82 7.20
N SER A 172 4.63 2.07 6.18
CA SER A 172 4.16 0.71 5.93
C SER A 172 5.31 -0.29 5.95
N TYR A 173 5.04 -1.47 6.46
CA TYR A 173 5.90 -2.63 6.38
C TYR A 173 5.23 -3.73 5.56
N ILE A 174 5.92 -4.22 4.54
CA ILE A 174 5.44 -5.24 3.62
C ILE A 174 6.26 -6.50 3.82
N VAL A 175 5.62 -7.59 4.23
CA VAL A 175 6.21 -8.92 4.32
C VAL A 175 5.89 -9.67 3.05
N ASN A 176 6.91 -10.19 2.39
CA ASN A 176 6.83 -10.93 1.14
C ASN A 176 6.99 -12.43 1.39
N PHE A 177 6.12 -13.24 0.81
CA PHE A 177 6.18 -14.70 0.87
C PHE A 177 6.45 -15.27 -0.51
N LYS A 178 7.33 -16.29 -0.57
CA LYS A 178 7.77 -16.93 -1.83
C LYS A 178 8.48 -15.96 -2.78
N GLN A 179 9.28 -15.06 -2.25
CA GLN A 179 10.09 -14.16 -3.05
C GLN A 179 11.30 -14.93 -3.60
N HIS A 180 11.48 -14.92 -4.94
CA HIS A 180 12.60 -15.58 -5.62
C HIS A 180 13.63 -14.60 -6.17
N TYR A 181 13.25 -13.32 -6.34
CA TYR A 181 14.18 -12.27 -6.74
C TYR A 181 14.63 -11.44 -5.55
N ASP A 182 15.93 -11.16 -5.45
CA ASP A 182 16.43 -10.15 -4.53
C ASP A 182 16.19 -8.73 -5.08
N TYR A 183 16.56 -7.73 -4.32
CA TYR A 183 16.39 -6.32 -4.70
C TYR A 183 17.32 -5.89 -5.84
N ALA A 184 18.39 -6.64 -6.09
CA ALA A 184 19.26 -6.46 -7.25
C ALA A 184 18.80 -7.23 -8.49
N GLY A 185 17.73 -8.00 -8.38
CA GLY A 185 17.16 -8.78 -9.46
C GLY A 185 17.86 -10.10 -9.73
N ARG A 186 18.65 -10.61 -8.78
CA ARG A 186 19.19 -11.97 -8.86
C ARG A 186 18.13 -12.96 -8.41
N SER A 187 18.16 -14.17 -8.96
CA SER A 187 17.22 -15.22 -8.59
C SER A 187 17.84 -16.20 -7.60
N PHE A 188 17.09 -16.56 -6.57
CA PHE A 188 17.42 -17.61 -5.61
C PHE A 188 16.78 -18.97 -5.97
N SER A 189 16.02 -19.06 -7.06
CA SER A 189 15.25 -20.27 -7.39
C SER A 189 16.12 -21.53 -7.56
N SER A 190 17.40 -21.38 -7.86
CA SER A 190 18.35 -22.52 -7.93
C SER A 190 18.76 -23.06 -6.56
N THR A 191 18.76 -22.23 -5.52
CA THR A 191 19.17 -22.59 -4.15
C THR A 191 18.00 -22.75 -3.20
N THR A 192 16.89 -22.05 -3.47
CA THR A 192 15.66 -22.06 -2.67
C THR A 192 14.45 -22.08 -3.60
N PRO A 193 14.07 -23.26 -4.15
CA PRO A 193 12.93 -23.39 -5.07
C PRO A 193 11.60 -22.93 -4.45
N GLU A 194 11.47 -23.00 -3.13
CA GLU A 194 10.28 -22.60 -2.38
C GLU A 194 10.17 -21.07 -2.20
N GLY A 195 11.22 -20.33 -2.59
CA GLY A 195 11.34 -18.89 -2.35
C GLY A 195 11.67 -18.57 -0.89
N LEU A 196 11.96 -17.30 -0.64
CA LEU A 196 12.31 -16.79 0.69
C LEU A 196 11.21 -15.88 1.23
N VAL A 197 11.19 -15.70 2.54
CA VAL A 197 10.44 -14.62 3.18
C VAL A 197 11.28 -13.36 3.06
N GLY A 198 10.72 -12.35 2.40
CA GLY A 198 11.31 -11.05 2.22
C GLY A 198 10.53 -9.96 2.93
N GLY A 199 10.95 -8.71 2.77
CA GLY A 199 10.21 -7.58 3.27
C GLY A 199 10.93 -6.26 3.08
N TYR A 200 10.15 -5.19 3.07
CA TYR A 200 10.64 -3.82 2.94
C TYR A 200 9.70 -2.85 3.67
N ALA A 201 10.23 -1.71 4.03
CA ALA A 201 9.48 -0.62 4.61
C ALA A 201 9.30 0.50 3.59
N ASN A 202 8.13 1.14 3.60
CA ASN A 202 7.84 2.33 2.83
C ASN A 202 7.54 3.49 3.76
N PHE A 203 8.10 4.65 3.45
CA PHE A 203 7.68 5.93 4.00
C PHE A 203 7.20 6.82 2.87
N SER A 204 5.97 7.31 2.94
CA SER A 204 5.40 8.14 1.89
C SER A 204 4.64 9.34 2.42
N VAL A 205 4.50 10.35 1.55
CA VAL A 205 3.66 11.51 1.73
C VAL A 205 2.67 11.57 0.58
N GLY A 206 1.41 11.87 0.86
CA GLY A 206 0.36 11.80 -0.13
C GLY A 206 -0.81 12.73 0.13
N LEU A 207 -1.76 12.64 -0.77
CA LEU A 207 -3.02 13.36 -0.70
C LEU A 207 -4.18 12.35 -0.69
N ASN A 208 -5.15 12.65 0.13
CA ASN A 208 -6.41 11.94 0.21
C ASN A 208 -7.53 12.87 -0.25
N PHE A 209 -8.23 12.48 -1.32
CA PHE A 209 -9.36 13.20 -1.90
C PHE A 209 -10.67 12.57 -1.40
N ASN A 210 -11.35 13.24 -0.49
CA ASN A 210 -12.63 12.83 0.05
C ASN A 210 -13.74 13.16 -0.93
N LEU A 211 -14.47 12.16 -1.39
CA LEU A 211 -15.53 12.30 -2.38
C LEU A 211 -16.90 12.24 -1.70
N GLY A 212 -17.80 13.10 -2.17
CA GLY A 212 -19.20 13.17 -1.75
C GLY A 212 -19.65 14.57 -1.37
N ASP A 213 -20.97 14.72 -1.24
CA ASP A 213 -21.63 16.04 -1.06
C ASP A 213 -21.75 16.47 0.41
N ARG A 214 -21.44 15.58 1.35
CA ARG A 214 -21.55 15.86 2.78
C ARG A 214 -20.43 16.81 3.24
N ARG A 215 -20.69 17.55 4.32
CA ARG A 215 -19.73 18.53 4.85
C ARG A 215 -18.49 17.88 5.47
N VAL A 216 -18.62 16.64 5.94
CA VAL A 216 -17.57 15.94 6.67
C VAL A 216 -17.36 14.55 6.06
N HIS A 217 -16.16 14.07 6.05
CA HIS A 217 -15.82 12.68 5.71
C HIS A 217 -15.71 11.86 7.00
N ALA A 218 -15.95 10.53 6.89
CA ALA A 218 -15.86 9.60 8.01
C ALA A 218 -14.55 9.69 8.81
N ASP A 219 -13.45 10.02 8.15
CA ASP A 219 -12.15 10.16 8.81
C ASP A 219 -12.11 11.31 9.83
N PHE A 220 -12.94 12.34 9.67
CA PHE A 220 -12.90 13.59 10.43
C PHE A 220 -14.27 13.96 11.02
N TYR A 221 -15.10 12.98 11.26
CA TYR A 221 -16.46 13.16 11.78
C TYR A 221 -16.53 13.48 13.29
#